data_06550a06a3d0d1359be737d66a9b58f6
#
_entry.id   06550a06a3d0d1359be737d66a9b58f6
#
_cell.length_a   1.000
_cell.length_b   1.000
_cell.length_c   1.000
_cell.angle_alpha   90.00
_cell.angle_beta   90.00
_cell.angle_gamma   90.00
#
_symmetry.space_group_name_H-M   'P 1'
#
loop_
_entity.id
_entity.type
_entity.pdbx_description
1 polymer ?
#
loop_
_entity_poly.entity_id
_entity_poly.type
_entity_poly.pdbx_seq_one_letter_code
_entity_poly.pdbx_strand_id
1 'polypeptide(L)'
;MDIILYFIQLIQQLYQQNIWLIKFICKYIPLKQWAYDDSHSPKYQKFKIDKLPLVLNVEPWNYHDFMAYLEWRYPDDKPIKPINRRAECDIDDECKCPRCSAPKIYLYKNNGSKGQLQCKVCQTLFSPEEKHHSSLKLRCPYCAHALVPKKDRKHFIVHKCVNPKCSYYLNNLKKVDKEDLKDYGKNKYKLHYIYREFVIDFFKFDITTLPKNASSFKFSKFDQNVMGLCLSYRVNLGLSLRKTAHALYEIHGIKISHQQVANYCKTAALCVKPFVDRYPYEKGTTYTADETYIKVRGIKGFIWFIMDAASRVIIGYQISDNRGVGPCIMAMRMAFQHLKELPEKFRFIADAYSAYPLAAQQFFRKYGEKFKFDITQVVGLTNDDAVSKEFRPFKQMIERLNRTYKASYRPTNGFDNYDGANYDLSLWVAYYNFLRPHKHNRFRPLVEDDIISKGDNMPAKWQLMIFLGQQTILQMQNNS
;
A
#
# COMPACT_ATOMS: atom_id res chain seq x y z
N MET A 1 -52.31 -21.47 -6.39
CA MET A 1 -51.31 -22.03 -5.43
C MET A 1 -50.25 -22.86 -6.14
N ASP A 2 -50.56 -23.57 -7.17
CA ASP A 2 -49.63 -24.45 -7.92
C ASP A 2 -48.50 -23.72 -8.65
N ILE A 3 -48.75 -22.54 -9.20
CA ILE A 3 -47.72 -21.77 -9.93
C ILE A 3 -46.60 -21.26 -8.98
N ILE A 4 -46.99 -20.84 -7.78
CA ILE A 4 -46.01 -20.37 -6.79
C ILE A 4 -45.14 -21.55 -6.29
N LEU A 5 -45.74 -22.70 -6.05
CA LEU A 5 -45.04 -23.92 -5.68
C LEU A 5 -44.07 -24.38 -6.78
N TYR A 6 -44.50 -24.29 -8.05
CA TYR A 6 -43.65 -24.58 -9.20
C TYR A 6 -42.42 -23.67 -9.26
N PHE A 7 -42.59 -22.33 -9.07
CA PHE A 7 -41.46 -21.40 -9.04
C PHE A 7 -40.54 -21.63 -7.85
N ILE A 8 -41.08 -21.98 -6.69
CA ILE A 8 -40.24 -22.31 -5.50
C ILE A 8 -39.41 -23.56 -5.80
N GLN A 9 -39.98 -24.61 -6.40
CA GLN A 9 -39.24 -25.80 -6.79
C GLN A 9 -38.18 -25.49 -7.84
N LEU A 10 -38.50 -24.68 -8.84
CA LEU A 10 -37.55 -24.25 -9.88
C LEU A 10 -36.38 -23.47 -9.28
N ILE A 11 -36.64 -22.53 -8.36
CA ILE A 11 -35.60 -21.74 -7.65
C ILE A 11 -34.71 -22.68 -6.81
N GLN A 12 -35.29 -23.65 -6.12
CA GLN A 12 -34.52 -24.63 -5.35
C GLN A 12 -33.64 -25.49 -6.26
N GLN A 13 -34.16 -25.92 -7.40
CA GLN A 13 -33.41 -26.70 -8.37
C GLN A 13 -32.23 -25.89 -8.97
N LEU A 14 -32.48 -24.66 -9.39
CA LEU A 14 -31.45 -23.77 -9.88
C LEU A 14 -30.39 -23.47 -8.82
N TYR A 15 -30.80 -23.30 -7.56
CA TYR A 15 -29.87 -23.10 -6.44
C TYR A 15 -28.97 -24.31 -6.23
N GLN A 16 -29.54 -25.52 -6.28
CA GLN A 16 -28.78 -26.79 -6.17
C GLN A 16 -27.79 -26.96 -7.35
N GLN A 17 -28.23 -26.63 -8.56
CA GLN A 17 -27.37 -26.65 -9.75
C GLN A 17 -26.21 -25.66 -9.62
N ASN A 18 -26.47 -24.45 -9.14
CA ASN A 18 -25.43 -23.45 -8.93
C ASN A 18 -24.40 -23.91 -7.88
N ILE A 19 -24.85 -24.48 -6.76
CA ILE A 19 -23.94 -25.04 -5.74
C ILE A 19 -23.10 -26.17 -6.33
N TRP A 20 -23.74 -27.07 -7.14
CA TRP A 20 -23.00 -28.13 -7.79
C TRP A 20 -21.98 -27.61 -8.80
N LEU A 21 -22.35 -26.63 -9.62
CA LEU A 21 -21.43 -25.96 -10.56
C LEU A 21 -20.25 -25.29 -9.84
N ILE A 22 -20.50 -24.57 -8.75
CA ILE A 22 -19.44 -23.95 -7.94
C ILE A 22 -18.50 -25.03 -7.38
N LYS A 23 -19.04 -26.14 -6.84
CA LYS A 23 -18.23 -27.25 -6.35
C LYS A 23 -17.43 -27.92 -7.46
N PHE A 24 -18.03 -28.08 -8.65
CA PHE A 24 -17.34 -28.61 -9.81
C PHE A 24 -16.22 -27.70 -10.30
N ILE A 25 -16.48 -26.40 -10.41
CA ILE A 25 -15.49 -25.40 -10.78
C ILE A 25 -14.33 -25.38 -9.77
N CYS A 26 -14.63 -25.39 -8.48
CA CYS A 26 -13.60 -25.39 -7.43
C CYS A 26 -12.77 -26.68 -7.43
N LYS A 27 -13.35 -27.82 -7.84
CA LYS A 27 -12.69 -29.13 -7.82
C LYS A 27 -11.91 -29.43 -9.09
N TYR A 28 -12.46 -29.11 -10.27
CA TYR A 28 -11.96 -29.57 -11.56
C TYR A 28 -11.39 -28.47 -12.45
N ILE A 29 -11.83 -27.23 -12.26
CA ILE A 29 -11.25 -26.09 -12.96
C ILE A 29 -10.33 -25.39 -11.98
N PRO A 30 -9.02 -25.58 -12.05
CA PRO A 30 -8.11 -24.80 -11.21
C PRO A 30 -8.36 -23.33 -11.56
N LEU A 31 -8.95 -22.59 -10.63
CA LEU A 31 -9.02 -21.13 -10.68
C LEU A 31 -7.64 -20.67 -11.11
N LYS A 32 -7.55 -20.12 -12.31
CA LYS A 32 -6.32 -19.88 -13.09
C LYS A 32 -5.12 -19.66 -12.19
N GLN A 33 -4.36 -20.69 -11.95
CA GLN A 33 -3.03 -20.58 -11.40
C GLN A 33 -2.19 -20.01 -12.53
N TRP A 34 -1.89 -18.72 -12.46
CA TRP A 34 -1.01 -18.09 -13.41
C TRP A 34 0.37 -18.69 -13.21
N ALA A 35 0.74 -19.65 -14.04
CA ALA A 35 2.10 -20.15 -14.09
C ALA A 35 2.87 -19.24 -15.06
N TYR A 36 3.86 -18.51 -14.54
CA TYR A 36 4.78 -17.77 -15.39
C TYR A 36 6.02 -18.61 -15.62
N ASP A 37 6.35 -18.76 -16.89
CA ASP A 37 7.61 -19.39 -17.29
C ASP A 37 8.74 -18.37 -17.08
N ASP A 38 9.55 -18.58 -16.06
CA ASP A 38 10.77 -17.81 -15.84
C ASP A 38 11.91 -18.56 -16.52
N SER A 39 12.45 -18.00 -17.63
CA SER A 39 13.57 -18.56 -18.37
C SER A 39 14.81 -18.86 -17.54
N HIS A 40 14.92 -18.26 -16.34
CA HIS A 40 15.97 -18.53 -15.37
C HIS A 40 15.63 -19.62 -14.35
N SER A 41 14.46 -20.21 -14.44
CA SER A 41 14.03 -21.27 -13.56
C SER A 41 14.28 -22.63 -14.14
N PRO A 42 14.54 -23.64 -13.30
CA PRO A 42 14.56 -25.02 -13.77
C PRO A 42 13.25 -25.35 -14.50
N LYS A 43 13.33 -25.98 -15.68
CA LYS A 43 12.19 -26.22 -16.58
C LYS A 43 11.02 -26.98 -15.95
N TYR A 44 11.25 -27.70 -14.87
CA TYR A 44 10.26 -28.49 -14.13
C TYR A 44 9.58 -27.73 -12.98
N GLN A 45 10.02 -26.51 -12.63
CA GLN A 45 9.36 -25.67 -11.65
C GLN A 45 8.49 -24.61 -12.31
N LYS A 46 7.20 -24.89 -12.35
CA LYS A 46 6.21 -23.84 -12.66
C LYS A 46 5.99 -23.01 -11.40
N PHE A 47 6.16 -21.71 -11.50
CA PHE A 47 5.93 -20.81 -10.39
C PHE A 47 4.45 -20.61 -10.13
N LYS A 48 4.04 -20.82 -8.92
CA LYS A 48 2.70 -20.50 -8.46
C LYS A 48 2.72 -19.10 -7.87
N ILE A 49 1.97 -18.17 -8.48
CA ILE A 49 1.78 -16.84 -7.93
C ILE A 49 0.71 -16.90 -6.84
N ASP A 50 1.11 -16.50 -5.68
CA ASP A 50 0.28 -16.43 -4.49
C ASP A 50 -0.38 -15.06 -4.42
N LYS A 51 -1.70 -15.00 -4.57
CA LYS A 51 -2.51 -13.76 -4.47
C LYS A 51 -3.08 -13.51 -3.08
N LEU A 52 -2.58 -14.18 -2.07
CA LEU A 52 -3.07 -13.99 -0.72
C LEU A 52 -2.76 -12.57 -0.23
N PRO A 53 -3.67 -11.94 0.52
CA PRO A 53 -3.42 -10.63 1.12
C PRO A 53 -2.19 -10.70 2.01
N LEU A 54 -1.37 -9.66 1.95
CA LEU A 54 -0.22 -9.50 2.81
C LEU A 54 -0.68 -9.26 4.24
N VAL A 55 -0.28 -10.15 5.12
CA VAL A 55 -0.29 -9.85 6.54
C VAL A 55 0.99 -9.07 6.83
N LEU A 56 0.89 -7.75 6.83
CA LEU A 56 1.94 -6.87 7.30
C LEU A 56 1.91 -6.88 8.83
N ASN A 57 2.59 -7.83 9.43
CA ASN A 57 2.90 -7.73 10.84
C ASN A 57 4.28 -7.05 10.93
N VAL A 58 4.28 -5.78 11.25
CA VAL A 58 5.48 -4.93 11.31
C VAL A 58 5.98 -4.79 12.74
N GLU A 59 5.28 -5.34 13.71
CA GLU A 59 5.76 -5.36 15.08
C GLU A 59 7.12 -6.07 15.15
N PRO A 60 8.15 -5.40 15.71
CA PRO A 60 9.37 -6.10 16.04
C PRO A 60 9.01 -7.11 17.15
N TRP A 61 8.95 -8.37 16.81
CA TRP A 61 8.77 -9.39 17.83
C TRP A 61 9.95 -9.30 18.79
N ASN A 62 9.66 -9.20 20.08
CA ASN A 62 10.67 -9.47 21.07
C ASN A 62 11.19 -10.90 20.87
N TYR A 63 12.48 -11.11 21.00
CA TYR A 63 13.09 -12.43 20.77
C TYR A 63 12.52 -13.51 21.71
N HIS A 64 12.08 -13.16 22.92
CA HIS A 64 11.39 -14.07 23.83
C HIS A 64 10.07 -14.56 23.23
N ASP A 65 9.22 -13.67 22.78
CA ASP A 65 7.93 -13.99 22.18
C ASP A 65 8.11 -14.82 20.90
N PHE A 66 9.15 -14.51 20.15
CA PHE A 66 9.45 -15.25 18.92
C PHE A 66 9.98 -16.65 19.23
N MET A 67 10.78 -16.84 20.29
CA MET A 67 11.21 -18.14 20.75
C MET A 67 10.04 -18.99 21.26
N ALA A 68 9.18 -18.42 22.09
CA ALA A 68 7.96 -19.09 22.58
C ALA A 68 7.05 -19.52 21.41
N TYR A 69 6.88 -18.64 20.42
CA TYR A 69 6.14 -19.00 19.19
C TYR A 69 6.80 -20.16 18.43
N LEU A 70 8.12 -20.19 18.31
CA LEU A 70 8.82 -21.29 17.63
C LEU A 70 8.70 -22.60 18.39
N GLU A 71 8.80 -22.59 19.71
CA GLU A 71 8.59 -23.76 20.57
C GLU A 71 7.18 -24.31 20.45
N TRP A 72 6.16 -23.42 20.52
CA TRP A 72 4.77 -23.81 20.30
C TRP A 72 4.53 -24.37 18.88
N ARG A 73 5.13 -23.77 17.88
CA ARG A 73 4.90 -24.15 16.46
C ARG A 73 5.65 -25.41 16.06
N TYR A 74 6.78 -25.69 16.69
CA TYR A 74 7.70 -26.80 16.40
C TYR A 74 8.15 -27.47 17.71
N PRO A 75 7.24 -28.18 18.42
CA PRO A 75 7.53 -28.74 19.74
C PRO A 75 8.63 -29.79 19.72
N ASP A 76 8.85 -30.50 18.61
CA ASP A 76 9.84 -31.51 18.45
C ASP A 76 11.27 -30.97 18.17
N ASP A 77 11.37 -29.66 18.00
CA ASP A 77 12.66 -29.02 17.72
C ASP A 77 13.44 -28.72 18.99
N LYS A 78 14.78 -28.84 18.90
CA LYS A 78 15.64 -28.45 20.00
C LYS A 78 15.47 -26.95 20.33
N PRO A 79 15.32 -26.58 21.61
CA PRO A 79 15.20 -25.19 22.03
C PRO A 79 16.40 -24.37 21.57
N ILE A 80 16.13 -23.11 21.21
CA ILE A 80 17.17 -22.19 20.75
C ILE A 80 18.01 -21.74 21.95
N LYS A 81 19.20 -22.31 22.10
CA LYS A 81 20.15 -21.94 23.16
C LYS A 81 21.10 -20.83 22.69
N PRO A 82 21.60 -20.00 23.61
CA PRO A 82 22.70 -19.09 23.32
C PRO A 82 23.86 -19.75 22.61
N ILE A 83 24.64 -18.95 21.88
CA ILE A 83 25.82 -19.44 21.17
C ILE A 83 26.94 -19.61 22.19
N ASN A 84 27.39 -20.84 22.35
CA ASN A 84 28.56 -21.10 23.18
C ASN A 84 29.82 -20.76 22.38
N ARG A 85 30.53 -19.70 22.77
CA ARG A 85 31.75 -19.22 22.10
C ARG A 85 32.98 -19.67 22.86
N ARG A 86 33.89 -20.31 22.14
CA ARG A 86 35.20 -20.70 22.69
C ARG A 86 36.26 -19.60 22.58
N ALA A 87 36.01 -18.57 21.75
CA ALA A 87 36.87 -17.42 21.53
C ALA A 87 36.11 -16.13 21.71
N GLU A 88 36.77 -15.06 22.11
CA GLU A 88 36.25 -13.71 22.10
C GLU A 88 35.76 -13.34 20.71
N CYS A 89 34.58 -12.78 20.64
CA CYS A 89 33.96 -12.36 19.38
C CYS A 89 33.89 -10.84 19.33
N ASP A 90 34.43 -10.27 18.27
CA ASP A 90 34.37 -8.83 17.94
C ASP A 90 32.95 -8.32 17.64
N ILE A 91 31.98 -8.70 18.39
CA ILE A 91 30.63 -8.14 18.31
C ILE A 91 30.44 -7.26 19.52
N ASP A 92 30.10 -6.01 19.28
CA ASP A 92 29.83 -5.03 20.33
C ASP A 92 28.75 -5.55 21.30
N ASP A 93 28.94 -5.31 22.59
CA ASP A 93 28.01 -5.74 23.65
C ASP A 93 26.64 -5.11 23.52
N GLU A 94 26.52 -3.89 22.98
CA GLU A 94 25.28 -3.20 22.72
C GLU A 94 24.57 -3.68 21.45
N CYS A 95 25.24 -4.52 20.63
CA CYS A 95 24.71 -4.97 19.37
C CYS A 95 23.51 -5.91 19.59
N LYS A 96 22.36 -5.52 19.06
CA LYS A 96 21.10 -6.29 19.09
C LYS A 96 20.62 -6.56 17.69
N CYS A 97 19.89 -7.67 17.53
CA CYS A 97 19.23 -7.96 16.26
C CYS A 97 18.22 -6.84 15.92
N PRO A 98 18.31 -6.20 14.74
CA PRO A 98 17.41 -5.10 14.38
C PRO A 98 15.95 -5.54 14.18
N ARG A 99 15.68 -6.85 14.19
CA ARG A 99 14.36 -7.40 13.96
C ARG A 99 13.67 -7.89 15.22
N CYS A 100 14.35 -8.69 16.04
CA CYS A 100 13.76 -9.30 17.24
C CYS A 100 14.42 -8.84 18.53
N SER A 101 15.34 -7.88 18.44
CA SER A 101 16.11 -7.36 19.59
C SER A 101 16.88 -8.39 20.38
N ALA A 102 17.15 -9.58 19.79
CA ALA A 102 17.96 -10.60 20.43
C ALA A 102 19.36 -10.07 20.71
N PRO A 103 19.90 -10.29 21.93
CA PRO A 103 21.20 -9.78 22.34
C PRO A 103 22.35 -10.52 21.63
N LYS A 104 23.56 -10.00 21.80
CA LYS A 104 24.83 -10.53 21.24
C LYS A 104 24.99 -12.04 21.35
N ILE A 105 24.53 -12.64 22.43
CA ILE A 105 24.65 -14.10 22.68
C ILE A 105 23.90 -14.97 21.64
N TYR A 106 22.98 -14.39 20.89
CA TYR A 106 22.26 -15.05 19.78
C TYR A 106 22.71 -14.60 18.39
N LEU A 107 23.79 -13.79 18.29
CA LEU A 107 24.33 -13.31 17.02
C LEU A 107 25.60 -14.02 16.66
N TYR A 108 25.79 -14.40 15.40
CA TYR A 108 27.05 -14.97 14.92
C TYR A 108 27.48 -14.34 13.60
N LYS A 109 28.77 -14.30 13.35
CA LYS A 109 29.34 -13.81 12.10
C LYS A 109 28.97 -14.75 10.96
N ASN A 110 28.53 -14.21 9.87
CA ASN A 110 28.25 -14.99 8.66
C ASN A 110 29.57 -15.15 7.89
N ASN A 111 30.04 -16.37 7.77
CA ASN A 111 31.29 -16.68 7.07
C ASN A 111 31.21 -16.25 5.60
N GLY A 112 32.17 -15.45 5.14
CA GLY A 112 32.29 -14.99 3.78
C GLY A 112 31.69 -13.61 3.46
N SER A 113 31.07 -12.92 4.42
CA SER A 113 30.57 -11.54 4.25
C SER A 113 31.28 -10.57 5.19
N LYS A 114 31.71 -9.42 4.66
CA LYS A 114 32.39 -8.37 5.42
C LYS A 114 31.47 -7.83 6.53
N GLY A 115 31.73 -8.18 7.79
CA GLY A 115 31.02 -7.66 8.97
C GLY A 115 29.54 -8.04 9.11
N GLN A 116 29.01 -8.93 8.27
CA GLN A 116 27.61 -9.34 8.34
C GLN A 116 27.35 -10.31 9.50
N LEU A 117 26.30 -10.03 10.27
CA LEU A 117 25.83 -10.86 11.36
C LEU A 117 24.55 -11.59 10.99
N GLN A 118 24.35 -12.76 11.58
CA GLN A 118 23.11 -13.51 11.50
C GLN A 118 22.54 -13.76 12.89
N CYS A 119 21.26 -13.48 13.07
CA CYS A 119 20.57 -13.78 14.31
C CYS A 119 20.15 -15.26 14.34
N LYS A 120 20.50 -15.97 15.40
CA LYS A 120 20.12 -17.38 15.61
C LYS A 120 18.61 -17.56 15.83
N VAL A 121 17.97 -16.57 16.46
CA VAL A 121 16.54 -16.63 16.80
C VAL A 121 15.67 -16.42 15.55
N CYS A 122 15.79 -15.29 14.90
CA CYS A 122 14.92 -14.92 13.77
C CYS A 122 15.53 -15.12 12.39
N GLN A 123 16.77 -15.65 12.30
CA GLN A 123 17.52 -15.91 11.08
C GLN A 123 17.77 -14.67 10.20
N THR A 124 17.63 -13.47 10.76
CA THR A 124 17.86 -12.22 10.02
C THR A 124 19.35 -12.00 9.83
N LEU A 125 19.77 -11.73 8.59
CA LEU A 125 21.09 -11.26 8.23
C LEU A 125 21.11 -9.74 8.26
N PHE A 126 22.13 -9.14 8.88
CA PHE A 126 22.27 -7.70 8.96
C PHE A 126 23.73 -7.30 9.18
N SER A 127 24.10 -6.09 8.77
CA SER A 127 25.39 -5.48 9.08
C SER A 127 25.18 -4.41 10.17
N PRO A 128 25.93 -4.42 11.26
CA PRO A 128 25.81 -3.43 12.34
C PRO A 128 26.01 -1.99 11.83
N GLU A 129 26.91 -1.84 10.86
CA GLU A 129 27.26 -0.53 10.27
C GLU A 129 26.26 -0.06 9.20
N GLU A 130 25.53 -0.98 8.58
CA GLU A 130 24.54 -0.64 7.55
C GLU A 130 23.20 -0.29 8.18
N LYS A 131 22.89 0.98 8.25
CA LYS A 131 21.56 1.48 8.63
C LYS A 131 20.51 1.25 7.52
N HIS A 132 20.62 0.14 6.76
CA HIS A 132 19.64 -0.24 5.75
C HIS A 132 18.42 -0.92 6.38
N HIS A 133 17.54 -0.12 6.93
CA HIS A 133 16.22 -0.61 7.32
C HIS A 133 15.27 -0.50 6.12
N SER A 134 14.96 -1.63 5.47
CA SER A 134 13.80 -1.65 4.59
C SER A 134 12.58 -1.31 5.43
N SER A 135 11.85 -0.28 5.03
CA SER A 135 10.66 0.23 5.74
C SER A 135 9.53 -0.79 5.88
N LEU A 136 9.57 -1.87 5.12
CA LEU A 136 8.53 -2.91 5.10
C LEU A 136 9.21 -4.28 5.10
N LYS A 137 8.99 -5.03 6.19
CA LYS A 137 9.42 -6.43 6.30
C LYS A 137 8.24 -7.35 6.08
N LEU A 138 8.22 -8.02 4.95
CA LEU A 138 7.21 -9.02 4.65
C LEU A 138 7.52 -10.32 5.38
N ARG A 139 6.50 -10.96 5.93
CA ARG A 139 6.63 -12.27 6.56
C ARG A 139 6.21 -13.39 5.63
N CYS A 140 6.88 -14.51 5.74
CA CYS A 140 6.49 -15.72 5.07
C CYS A 140 5.13 -16.21 5.59
N PRO A 141 4.12 -16.39 4.73
CA PRO A 141 2.79 -16.83 5.16
C PRO A 141 2.75 -18.26 5.68
N TYR A 142 3.83 -19.01 5.43
CA TYR A 142 3.90 -20.43 5.81
C TYR A 142 4.64 -20.66 7.12
N CYS A 143 5.52 -19.76 7.53
CA CYS A 143 6.33 -19.92 8.73
C CYS A 143 6.63 -18.62 9.49
N ALA A 144 6.01 -17.52 9.14
CA ALA A 144 6.16 -16.19 9.74
C ALA A 144 7.58 -15.57 9.76
N HIS A 145 8.60 -16.23 9.21
CA HIS A 145 9.95 -15.67 9.07
C HIS A 145 9.97 -14.51 8.07
N ALA A 146 10.94 -13.60 8.21
CA ALA A 146 11.09 -12.51 7.28
C ALA A 146 11.36 -13.00 5.86
N LEU A 147 10.66 -12.39 4.90
CA LEU A 147 10.94 -12.58 3.49
C LEU A 147 12.00 -11.58 3.03
N VAL A 148 12.95 -12.06 2.25
CA VAL A 148 13.99 -11.25 1.62
C VAL A 148 13.61 -11.03 0.15
N PRO A 149 13.42 -9.78 -0.32
CA PRO A 149 13.18 -9.52 -1.73
C PRO A 149 14.39 -9.92 -2.56
N LYS A 150 14.19 -10.61 -3.67
CA LYS A 150 15.27 -11.10 -4.54
C LYS A 150 15.22 -10.52 -5.94
N LYS A 151 14.04 -10.44 -6.56
CA LYS A 151 13.86 -9.95 -7.91
C LYS A 151 12.49 -9.32 -8.08
N ASP A 152 12.44 -8.21 -8.81
CA ASP A 152 11.22 -7.66 -9.36
C ASP A 152 11.01 -8.20 -10.78
N ARG A 153 9.84 -8.78 -11.02
CA ARG A 153 9.41 -9.28 -12.32
C ARG A 153 8.27 -8.38 -12.83
N LYS A 154 8.00 -8.47 -14.14
CA LYS A 154 6.98 -7.66 -14.80
C LYS A 154 5.60 -7.70 -14.10
N HIS A 155 5.23 -8.84 -13.54
CA HIS A 155 3.90 -9.06 -12.98
C HIS A 155 3.88 -9.48 -11.50
N PHE A 156 5.04 -9.68 -10.87
CA PHE A 156 5.14 -10.12 -9.49
C PHE A 156 6.53 -9.87 -8.89
N ILE A 157 6.62 -9.90 -7.58
CA ILE A 157 7.89 -9.78 -6.87
C ILE A 157 8.28 -11.16 -6.32
N VAL A 158 9.54 -11.53 -6.51
CA VAL A 158 10.09 -12.78 -5.98
C VAL A 158 10.73 -12.53 -4.63
N HIS A 159 10.23 -13.21 -3.61
CA HIS A 159 10.78 -13.18 -2.27
C HIS A 159 11.41 -14.52 -1.90
N LYS A 160 12.42 -14.50 -1.06
CA LYS A 160 13.05 -15.72 -0.51
C LYS A 160 12.72 -15.83 0.97
N CYS A 161 12.15 -16.97 1.38
CA CYS A 161 12.09 -17.37 2.77
C CYS A 161 13.41 -18.07 3.12
N VAL A 162 14.10 -17.61 4.15
CA VAL A 162 15.40 -18.18 4.55
C VAL A 162 15.29 -19.30 5.58
N ASN A 163 14.09 -19.59 6.08
CA ASN A 163 13.86 -20.63 7.07
C ASN A 163 13.95 -22.04 6.45
N PRO A 164 14.89 -22.89 6.82
CA PRO A 164 15.02 -24.25 6.30
C PRO A 164 13.87 -25.17 6.73
N LYS A 165 13.13 -24.83 7.79
CA LYS A 165 11.97 -25.55 8.31
C LYS A 165 10.64 -25.03 7.79
N CYS A 166 10.67 -24.11 6.82
CA CYS A 166 9.46 -23.59 6.21
C CYS A 166 8.68 -24.71 5.51
N SER A 167 7.38 -24.85 5.84
CA SER A 167 6.53 -25.88 5.23
C SER A 167 6.47 -25.75 3.70
N TYR A 168 6.48 -24.52 3.18
CA TYR A 168 6.57 -24.29 1.74
C TYR A 168 7.85 -24.84 1.13
N TYR A 169 9.00 -24.57 1.76
CA TYR A 169 10.28 -25.13 1.32
C TYR A 169 10.29 -26.64 1.36
N LEU A 170 9.88 -27.24 2.48
CA LEU A 170 9.88 -28.70 2.66
C LEU A 170 8.94 -29.40 1.68
N ASN A 171 7.77 -28.81 1.41
CA ASN A 171 6.84 -29.34 0.41
C ASN A 171 7.41 -29.25 -1.01
N ASN A 172 8.12 -28.19 -1.35
CA ASN A 172 8.79 -28.08 -2.64
C ASN A 172 9.98 -29.06 -2.74
N LEU A 173 10.71 -29.26 -1.67
CA LEU A 173 11.81 -30.21 -1.63
C LEU A 173 11.34 -31.65 -1.89
N LYS A 174 10.18 -32.04 -1.35
CA LYS A 174 9.58 -33.37 -1.60
C LYS A 174 9.20 -33.63 -3.06
N LYS A 175 9.05 -32.57 -3.86
CA LYS A 175 8.66 -32.67 -5.28
C LYS A 175 9.84 -32.79 -6.23
N VAL A 176 11.07 -32.67 -5.72
CA VAL A 176 12.29 -32.76 -6.52
C VAL A 176 12.89 -34.15 -6.33
N ASP A 177 13.25 -34.79 -7.44
CA ASP A 177 13.83 -36.10 -7.40
C ASP A 177 15.17 -36.12 -6.67
N LYS A 178 15.42 -37.19 -5.91
CA LYS A 178 16.64 -37.31 -5.09
C LYS A 178 17.90 -37.34 -5.93
N GLU A 179 17.84 -37.90 -7.13
CA GLU A 179 18.97 -37.96 -8.07
C GLU A 179 19.30 -36.54 -8.59
N ASP A 180 18.29 -35.79 -9.00
CA ASP A 180 18.47 -34.41 -9.41
C ASP A 180 19.06 -33.51 -8.31
N LEU A 181 18.69 -33.75 -7.06
CA LEU A 181 19.26 -33.02 -5.93
C LEU A 181 20.75 -33.34 -5.70
N LYS A 182 21.21 -34.55 -6.01
CA LYS A 182 22.63 -34.94 -5.94
C LYS A 182 23.43 -34.24 -7.05
N ASP A 183 22.89 -34.23 -8.28
CA ASP A 183 23.61 -33.74 -9.45
C ASP A 183 23.72 -32.21 -9.49
N TYR A 184 22.70 -31.51 -9.06
CA TYR A 184 22.62 -30.08 -9.23
C TYR A 184 22.58 -29.23 -7.97
N GLY A 185 22.42 -29.85 -6.81
CA GLY A 185 22.34 -29.22 -5.50
C GLY A 185 21.05 -28.41 -5.28
N LYS A 186 20.66 -28.21 -4.03
CA LYS A 186 19.40 -27.58 -3.61
C LYS A 186 19.23 -26.14 -4.09
N ASN A 187 20.33 -25.41 -4.31
CA ASN A 187 20.29 -24.00 -4.67
C ASN A 187 19.78 -23.75 -6.09
N LYS A 188 19.97 -24.70 -7.01
CA LYS A 188 19.51 -24.58 -8.40
C LYS A 188 17.99 -24.54 -8.49
N TYR A 189 17.26 -25.22 -7.61
CA TYR A 189 15.82 -25.38 -7.66
C TYR A 189 15.03 -24.23 -7.03
N LYS A 190 15.70 -23.24 -6.46
CA LYS A 190 15.04 -22.05 -5.85
C LYS A 190 13.85 -22.40 -4.93
N LEU A 191 13.95 -23.51 -4.18
CA LEU A 191 12.88 -24.09 -3.37
C LEU A 191 12.36 -23.15 -2.27
N HIS A 192 13.18 -22.19 -1.84
CA HIS A 192 12.83 -21.16 -0.88
C HIS A 192 12.12 -19.94 -1.49
N TYR A 193 12.02 -19.85 -2.81
CA TYR A 193 11.46 -18.68 -3.44
C TYR A 193 9.96 -18.71 -3.43
N ILE A 194 9.37 -17.61 -2.99
CA ILE A 194 7.93 -17.37 -2.99
C ILE A 194 7.65 -16.33 -4.06
N TYR A 195 6.86 -16.71 -5.03
CA TYR A 195 6.43 -15.88 -6.13
C TYR A 195 5.07 -15.31 -5.78
N ARG A 196 5.04 -14.04 -5.41
CA ARG A 196 3.82 -13.38 -4.97
C ARG A 196 3.63 -12.07 -5.69
N GLU A 197 2.39 -11.80 -6.03
CA GLU A 197 1.93 -10.47 -6.30
C GLU A 197 1.50 -9.84 -4.97
N PHE A 198 2.28 -8.90 -4.49
CA PHE A 198 1.96 -8.20 -3.25
C PHE A 198 1.24 -6.91 -3.58
N VAL A 199 -0.02 -6.84 -3.21
CA VAL A 199 -0.78 -5.61 -3.18
C VAL A 199 -0.75 -5.12 -1.74
N ILE A 200 -0.03 -4.03 -1.49
CA ILE A 200 -0.13 -3.34 -0.21
C ILE A 200 -1.38 -2.48 -0.29
N ASP A 201 -2.40 -2.82 0.49
CA ASP A 201 -3.52 -1.92 0.68
C ASP A 201 -3.08 -0.78 1.59
N PHE A 202 -2.55 0.27 0.96
CA PHE A 202 -2.01 1.44 1.64
C PHE A 202 -3.05 2.11 2.55
N PHE A 203 -4.33 1.94 2.26
CA PHE A 203 -5.43 2.53 3.03
C PHE A 203 -5.83 1.69 4.25
N LYS A 204 -5.52 0.39 4.23
CA LYS A 204 -5.69 -0.51 5.39
C LYS A 204 -4.42 -0.65 6.23
N PHE A 205 -3.37 0.03 5.79
CA PHE A 205 -2.08 -0.03 6.43
C PHE A 205 -2.15 0.62 7.82
N ASP A 206 -1.92 -0.16 8.84
CA ASP A 206 -1.82 0.38 10.19
C ASP A 206 -0.45 1.04 10.39
N ILE A 207 -0.47 2.36 10.42
CA ILE A 207 0.73 3.18 10.52
C ILE A 207 1.39 3.04 11.90
N THR A 208 0.62 2.67 12.93
CA THR A 208 1.15 2.43 14.28
C THR A 208 2.12 1.25 14.28
N THR A 209 1.96 0.32 13.35
CA THR A 209 2.81 -0.86 13.19
C THR A 209 4.08 -0.61 12.37
N LEU A 210 4.28 0.60 11.80
CA LEU A 210 5.50 0.95 11.10
C LEU A 210 6.70 1.01 12.06
N PRO A 211 7.85 0.46 11.64
CA PRO A 211 9.09 0.70 12.40
C PRO A 211 9.31 2.21 12.57
N LYS A 212 9.75 2.64 13.76
CA LYS A 212 10.03 4.07 14.06
C LYS A 212 10.87 4.78 12.99
N ASN A 213 11.66 4.03 12.23
CA ASN A 213 12.53 4.55 11.17
C ASN A 213 11.87 4.57 9.78
N ALA A 214 10.66 4.02 9.61
CA ALA A 214 10.01 3.97 8.30
C ALA A 214 9.62 5.35 7.77
N SER A 215 9.30 6.26 8.68
CA SER A 215 8.97 7.66 8.41
C SER A 215 10.17 8.62 8.50
N SER A 216 11.38 8.12 8.76
CA SER A 216 12.56 8.95 8.87
C SER A 216 13.34 9.04 7.56
N PHE A 217 13.73 10.26 7.19
CA PHE A 217 14.60 10.51 6.05
C PHE A 217 16.06 10.28 6.41
N LYS A 218 16.81 9.75 5.45
CA LYS A 218 18.26 9.64 5.54
C LYS A 218 18.91 10.73 4.70
N PHE A 219 19.50 11.69 5.35
CA PHE A 219 20.21 12.81 4.71
C PHE A 219 21.73 12.59 4.77
N SER A 220 22.21 11.52 4.13
CA SER A 220 23.67 11.24 4.11
C SER A 220 24.41 12.02 3.04
N LYS A 221 23.77 12.28 1.89
CA LYS A 221 24.39 12.96 0.74
C LYS A 221 23.69 14.27 0.37
N PHE A 222 22.41 14.35 0.59
CA PHE A 222 21.59 15.52 0.25
C PHE A 222 20.80 15.95 1.47
N ASP A 223 20.59 17.24 1.60
CA ASP A 223 19.86 17.85 2.70
C ASP A 223 18.32 17.83 2.52
N GLN A 224 17.63 18.41 3.47
CA GLN A 224 16.17 18.52 3.46
C GLN A 224 15.65 19.41 2.34
N ASN A 225 16.43 20.41 1.92
CA ASN A 225 16.04 21.32 0.86
C ASN A 225 16.01 20.59 -0.50
N VAL A 226 17.03 19.76 -0.77
CA VAL A 226 17.05 18.93 -1.98
C VAL A 226 15.86 17.98 -2.02
N MET A 227 15.47 17.40 -0.89
CA MET A 227 14.25 16.58 -0.80
C MET A 227 13.00 17.41 -1.12
N GLY A 228 12.88 18.61 -0.55
CA GLY A 228 11.79 19.55 -0.83
C GLY A 228 11.72 19.96 -2.31
N LEU A 229 12.87 20.19 -2.94
CA LEU A 229 12.97 20.43 -4.39
C LEU A 229 12.51 19.22 -5.19
N CYS A 230 12.92 17.98 -4.82
CA CYS A 230 12.45 16.76 -5.47
C CYS A 230 10.90 16.67 -5.47
N LEU A 231 10.28 16.95 -4.31
CA LEU A 231 8.82 16.93 -4.19
C LEU A 231 8.16 18.03 -5.01
N SER A 232 8.73 19.25 -4.99
CA SER A 232 8.21 20.37 -5.76
C SER A 232 8.23 20.08 -7.27
N TYR A 233 9.34 19.58 -7.79
CA TYR A 233 9.44 19.20 -9.21
C TYR A 233 8.56 18.01 -9.57
N ARG A 234 8.58 16.95 -8.73
CA ARG A 234 7.84 15.73 -9.00
C ARG A 234 6.34 15.89 -8.84
N VAL A 235 5.88 16.50 -7.76
CA VAL A 235 4.46 16.55 -7.40
C VAL A 235 3.81 17.82 -7.94
N ASN A 236 4.36 18.99 -7.63
CA ASN A 236 3.73 20.24 -8.02
C ASN A 236 3.77 20.48 -9.53
N LEU A 237 4.93 20.18 -10.16
CA LEU A 237 5.09 20.38 -11.60
C LEU A 237 4.78 19.12 -12.42
N GLY A 238 4.52 17.98 -11.77
CA GLY A 238 4.16 16.73 -12.41
C GLY A 238 5.27 16.10 -13.26
N LEU A 239 6.55 16.40 -12.99
CA LEU A 239 7.65 15.84 -13.77
C LEU A 239 7.83 14.35 -13.46
N SER A 240 8.24 13.55 -14.44
CA SER A 240 8.63 12.16 -14.19
C SER A 240 9.89 12.11 -13.30
N LEU A 241 10.13 10.98 -12.62
CA LEU A 241 11.32 10.82 -11.75
C LEU A 241 12.63 11.15 -12.47
N ARG A 242 12.79 10.73 -13.73
CA ARG A 242 13.98 11.01 -14.54
C ARG A 242 14.07 12.48 -14.90
N LYS A 243 12.95 13.11 -15.31
CA LYS A 243 12.93 14.55 -15.61
C LYS A 243 13.16 15.39 -14.35
N THR A 244 12.68 14.95 -13.18
CA THR A 244 12.97 15.60 -11.90
C THR A 244 14.48 15.58 -11.61
N ALA A 245 15.12 14.42 -11.74
CA ALA A 245 16.57 14.32 -11.53
C ALA A 245 17.36 15.16 -12.53
N HIS A 246 16.91 15.21 -13.80
CA HIS A 246 17.52 16.02 -14.85
C HIS A 246 17.35 17.52 -14.57
N ALA A 247 16.15 17.96 -14.22
CA ALA A 247 15.89 19.37 -13.87
C ALA A 247 16.69 19.83 -12.65
N LEU A 248 16.86 18.97 -11.64
CA LEU A 248 17.72 19.29 -10.49
C LEU A 248 19.19 19.47 -10.88
N TYR A 249 19.67 18.68 -11.85
CA TYR A 249 21.01 18.84 -12.37
C TYR A 249 21.17 20.11 -13.22
N GLU A 250 20.29 20.33 -14.19
CA GLU A 250 20.36 21.45 -15.12
C GLU A 250 20.16 22.82 -14.43
N ILE A 251 19.23 22.91 -13.48
CA ILE A 251 18.84 24.19 -12.86
C ILE A 251 19.65 24.47 -11.60
N HIS A 252 19.98 23.45 -10.82
CA HIS A 252 20.60 23.60 -9.50
C HIS A 252 21.99 22.97 -9.38
N GLY A 253 22.52 22.32 -10.44
CA GLY A 253 23.77 21.58 -10.38
C GLY A 253 23.74 20.33 -9.46
N ILE A 254 22.58 19.88 -9.04
CA ILE A 254 22.41 18.79 -8.08
C ILE A 254 22.37 17.46 -8.79
N LYS A 255 23.44 16.67 -8.70
CA LYS A 255 23.51 15.33 -9.31
C LYS A 255 22.87 14.28 -8.43
N ILE A 256 21.56 14.04 -8.61
CA ILE A 256 20.74 13.05 -7.91
C ILE A 256 20.25 11.95 -8.86
N SER A 257 20.14 10.70 -8.37
CA SER A 257 19.55 9.63 -9.17
C SER A 257 18.02 9.67 -9.11
N HIS A 258 17.36 9.26 -10.19
CA HIS A 258 15.91 9.11 -10.21
C HIS A 258 15.38 8.13 -9.15
N GLN A 259 16.21 7.12 -8.76
CA GLN A 259 15.86 6.21 -7.67
C GLN A 259 15.86 6.92 -6.31
N GLN A 260 16.79 7.85 -6.08
CA GLN A 260 16.80 8.62 -4.84
C GLN A 260 15.59 9.58 -4.78
N VAL A 261 15.20 10.17 -5.91
CA VAL A 261 13.95 10.96 -6.01
C VAL A 261 12.75 10.08 -5.66
N ALA A 262 12.66 8.86 -6.18
CA ALA A 262 11.60 7.90 -5.85
C ALA A 262 11.58 7.54 -4.37
N ASN A 263 12.76 7.34 -3.75
CA ASN A 263 12.88 7.05 -2.33
C ASN A 263 12.37 8.22 -1.47
N TYR A 264 12.71 9.46 -1.83
CA TYR A 264 12.18 10.65 -1.15
C TYR A 264 10.67 10.76 -1.28
N CYS A 265 10.10 10.55 -2.47
CA CYS A 265 8.66 10.55 -2.68
C CYS A 265 7.97 9.46 -1.84
N LYS A 266 8.51 8.25 -1.83
CA LYS A 266 7.97 7.15 -1.01
C LYS A 266 7.95 7.51 0.48
N THR A 267 9.08 7.97 1.03
CA THR A 267 9.16 8.32 2.46
C THR A 267 8.26 9.51 2.79
N ALA A 268 8.22 10.53 1.92
CA ALA A 268 7.32 11.68 2.09
C ALA A 268 5.85 11.24 2.10
N ALA A 269 5.43 10.36 1.19
CA ALA A 269 4.06 9.84 1.17
C ALA A 269 3.70 9.12 2.47
N LEU A 270 4.60 8.28 2.98
CA LEU A 270 4.41 7.59 4.26
C LEU A 270 4.27 8.55 5.44
N CYS A 271 5.02 9.65 5.45
CA CYS A 271 4.93 10.67 6.50
C CYS A 271 3.64 11.49 6.38
N VAL A 272 3.34 11.98 5.18
CA VAL A 272 2.30 12.98 4.96
C VAL A 272 0.89 12.38 4.98
N LYS A 273 0.72 11.14 4.49
CA LYS A 273 -0.59 10.50 4.41
C LYS A 273 -1.36 10.47 5.74
N PRO A 274 -0.80 10.10 6.90
CA PRO A 274 -1.53 10.10 8.17
C PRO A 274 -2.07 11.46 8.57
N PHE A 275 -1.31 12.51 8.33
CA PHE A 275 -1.71 13.88 8.58
C PHE A 275 -2.88 14.27 7.70
N VAL A 276 -2.76 14.05 6.38
CA VAL A 276 -3.80 14.39 5.39
C VAL A 276 -5.09 13.61 5.65
N ASP A 277 -4.99 12.31 5.90
CA ASP A 277 -6.17 11.45 6.09
C ASP A 277 -6.92 11.73 7.39
N ARG A 278 -6.23 12.20 8.44
CA ARG A 278 -6.81 12.49 9.74
C ARG A 278 -7.09 13.97 9.99
N TYR A 279 -6.74 14.81 9.03
CA TYR A 279 -6.99 16.23 9.17
C TYR A 279 -8.49 16.50 9.39
N PRO A 280 -8.86 17.34 10.36
CA PRO A 280 -10.26 17.61 10.67
C PRO A 280 -10.87 18.62 9.67
N TYR A 281 -11.00 18.18 8.41
CA TYR A 281 -11.60 19.02 7.38
C TYR A 281 -12.97 19.53 7.77
N GLU A 282 -13.23 20.80 7.53
CA GLU A 282 -14.59 21.33 7.54
C GLU A 282 -15.39 20.66 6.42
N LYS A 283 -16.49 20.03 6.78
CA LYS A 283 -17.31 19.25 5.87
C LYS A 283 -18.65 19.91 5.65
N GLY A 284 -18.93 20.21 4.39
CA GLY A 284 -20.22 20.74 3.94
C GLY A 284 -21.31 19.66 3.87
N THR A 285 -22.44 20.07 3.34
CA THR A 285 -23.62 19.20 3.18
C THR A 285 -23.70 18.52 1.81
N THR A 286 -22.82 18.86 0.87
CA THR A 286 -22.87 18.36 -0.50
C THR A 286 -21.53 17.77 -0.90
N TYR A 287 -21.51 16.48 -1.23
CA TYR A 287 -20.33 15.79 -1.72
C TYR A 287 -20.51 15.42 -3.18
N THR A 288 -19.44 15.49 -3.94
CA THR A 288 -19.41 15.01 -5.33
C THR A 288 -18.35 13.96 -5.51
N ALA A 289 -18.67 12.92 -6.25
CA ALA A 289 -17.80 11.78 -6.48
C ALA A 289 -17.72 11.42 -7.96
N ASP A 290 -16.54 10.96 -8.34
CA ASP A 290 -16.30 10.42 -9.68
C ASP A 290 -15.07 9.52 -9.64
N GLU A 291 -14.94 8.62 -10.60
CA GLU A 291 -13.75 7.82 -10.74
C GLU A 291 -12.97 8.16 -12.01
N THR A 292 -11.67 8.02 -11.92
CA THR A 292 -10.77 8.15 -13.05
C THR A 292 -9.86 6.92 -13.15
N TYR A 293 -9.26 6.67 -14.30
CA TYR A 293 -8.43 5.51 -14.48
C TYR A 293 -6.95 5.87 -14.62
N ILE A 294 -6.11 4.95 -14.17
CA ILE A 294 -4.66 4.94 -14.31
C ILE A 294 -4.22 3.60 -14.94
N LYS A 295 -2.95 3.50 -15.30
CA LYS A 295 -2.34 2.23 -15.71
C LYS A 295 -1.36 1.77 -14.62
N VAL A 296 -1.54 0.53 -14.18
CA VAL A 296 -0.60 -0.13 -13.27
C VAL A 296 -0.15 -1.42 -13.95
N ARG A 297 1.13 -1.55 -14.23
CA ARG A 297 1.69 -2.66 -15.04
C ARG A 297 1.02 -2.82 -16.41
N GLY A 298 0.63 -1.70 -17.02
CA GLY A 298 -0.11 -1.71 -18.29
C GLY A 298 -1.59 -2.08 -18.18
N ILE A 299 -2.07 -2.50 -17.01
CA ILE A 299 -3.47 -2.86 -16.75
C ILE A 299 -4.21 -1.62 -16.24
N LYS A 300 -5.49 -1.51 -16.60
CA LYS A 300 -6.35 -0.43 -16.14
C LYS A 300 -6.67 -0.59 -14.66
N GLY A 301 -6.31 0.41 -13.86
CA GLY A 301 -6.73 0.59 -12.48
C GLY A 301 -7.60 1.83 -12.35
N PHE A 302 -8.26 2.02 -11.22
CA PHE A 302 -9.22 3.07 -10.97
C PHE A 302 -8.84 3.87 -9.73
N ILE A 303 -9.07 5.18 -9.77
CA ILE A 303 -9.02 6.06 -8.61
C ILE A 303 -10.42 6.62 -8.40
N TRP A 304 -10.92 6.43 -7.20
CA TRP A 304 -12.16 7.02 -6.72
C TRP A 304 -11.83 8.30 -5.99
N PHE A 305 -12.50 9.40 -6.34
CA PHE A 305 -12.38 10.66 -5.63
C PHE A 305 -13.73 11.06 -5.06
N ILE A 306 -13.71 11.56 -3.83
CA ILE A 306 -14.86 12.24 -3.21
C ILE A 306 -14.38 13.59 -2.72
N MET A 307 -15.09 14.62 -3.12
CA MET A 307 -14.78 16.02 -2.84
C MET A 307 -15.96 16.68 -2.14
N ASP A 308 -15.68 17.46 -1.13
CA ASP A 308 -16.67 18.40 -0.59
C ASP A 308 -16.90 19.54 -1.59
N ALA A 309 -18.14 19.77 -1.96
CA ALA A 309 -18.46 20.73 -3.02
C ALA A 309 -18.27 22.19 -2.60
N ALA A 310 -18.43 22.49 -1.30
CA ALA A 310 -18.29 23.84 -0.78
C ALA A 310 -16.80 24.27 -0.71
N SER A 311 -15.97 23.50 -0.05
CA SER A 311 -14.55 23.76 0.12
C SER A 311 -13.69 23.32 -1.06
N ARG A 312 -14.18 22.39 -1.89
CA ARG A 312 -13.47 21.70 -2.97
C ARG A 312 -12.32 20.83 -2.49
N VAL A 313 -12.25 20.53 -1.20
CA VAL A 313 -11.25 19.66 -0.60
C VAL A 313 -11.55 18.21 -0.96
N ILE A 314 -10.52 17.45 -1.28
CA ILE A 314 -10.62 16.00 -1.45
C ILE A 314 -10.70 15.39 -0.05
N ILE A 315 -11.86 14.81 0.29
CA ILE A 315 -12.14 14.20 1.59
C ILE A 315 -12.14 12.69 1.56
N GLY A 316 -12.16 12.09 0.37
CA GLY A 316 -12.07 10.65 0.19
C GLY A 316 -11.39 10.30 -1.13
N TYR A 317 -10.51 9.30 -1.09
CA TYR A 317 -9.84 8.80 -2.28
C TYR A 317 -9.38 7.35 -2.10
N GLN A 318 -9.45 6.56 -3.17
CA GLN A 318 -9.08 5.15 -3.15
C GLN A 318 -8.56 4.70 -4.51
N ILE A 319 -7.46 3.93 -4.53
CA ILE A 319 -7.02 3.21 -5.73
C ILE A 319 -7.53 1.76 -5.68
N SER A 320 -7.94 1.24 -6.83
CA SER A 320 -8.37 -0.14 -6.96
C SER A 320 -8.01 -0.74 -8.33
N ASP A 321 -7.96 -2.05 -8.38
CA ASP A 321 -7.81 -2.84 -9.60
C ASP A 321 -9.14 -3.07 -10.32
N ASN A 322 -10.24 -2.74 -9.67
CA ASN A 322 -11.60 -2.91 -10.19
C ASN A 322 -12.48 -1.69 -9.91
N ARG A 323 -13.57 -1.59 -10.67
CA ARG A 323 -14.59 -0.55 -10.55
C ARG A 323 -15.80 -1.06 -9.75
N GLY A 324 -15.55 -1.78 -8.64
CA GLY A 324 -16.60 -2.40 -7.84
C GLY A 324 -17.12 -1.55 -6.69
N VAL A 325 -18.11 -2.10 -5.99
CA VAL A 325 -18.75 -1.47 -4.81
C VAL A 325 -17.75 -1.36 -3.64
N GLY A 326 -16.87 -2.33 -3.45
CA GLY A 326 -15.90 -2.34 -2.36
C GLY A 326 -14.98 -1.10 -2.31
N PRO A 327 -14.27 -0.77 -3.40
CA PRO A 327 -13.47 0.45 -3.48
C PRO A 327 -14.28 1.74 -3.28
N CYS A 328 -15.51 1.80 -3.82
CA CYS A 328 -16.42 2.92 -3.61
C CYS A 328 -16.74 3.10 -2.11
N ILE A 329 -17.07 2.02 -1.40
CA ILE A 329 -17.29 2.04 0.05
C ILE A 329 -16.05 2.54 0.80
N MET A 330 -14.87 2.13 0.39
CA MET A 330 -13.63 2.57 1.05
C MET A 330 -13.41 4.08 0.90
N ALA A 331 -13.62 4.62 -0.29
CA ALA A 331 -13.56 6.07 -0.51
C ALA A 331 -14.63 6.81 0.32
N MET A 332 -15.87 6.30 0.36
CA MET A 332 -16.95 6.86 1.18
C MET A 332 -16.63 6.82 2.67
N ARG A 333 -16.06 5.72 3.18
CA ARG A 333 -15.64 5.62 4.59
C ARG A 333 -14.64 6.70 4.94
N MET A 334 -13.70 6.98 4.07
CA MET A 334 -12.72 8.04 4.26
C MET A 334 -13.41 9.40 4.29
N ALA A 335 -14.35 9.66 3.38
CA ALA A 335 -15.11 10.92 3.32
C ALA A 335 -15.99 11.12 4.56
N PHE A 336 -16.57 10.06 5.10
CA PHE A 336 -17.47 10.11 6.26
C PHE A 336 -16.75 9.94 7.60
N GLN A 337 -15.44 9.69 7.61
CA GLN A 337 -14.71 9.59 8.86
C GLN A 337 -14.89 10.87 9.71
N HIS A 338 -14.95 10.71 11.03
CA HIS A 338 -15.23 11.78 12.00
C HIS A 338 -16.65 12.36 11.96
N LEU A 339 -17.52 11.90 11.09
CA LEU A 339 -18.94 12.22 11.19
C LEU A 339 -19.62 11.24 12.14
N LYS A 340 -20.39 11.76 13.10
CA LYS A 340 -21.25 10.95 13.97
C LYS A 340 -22.56 10.59 13.26
N GLU A 341 -23.03 11.49 12.40
CA GLU A 341 -24.20 11.37 11.56
C GLU A 341 -24.07 12.29 10.35
N LEU A 342 -24.87 12.06 9.31
CA LEU A 342 -24.89 12.92 8.15
C LEU A 342 -25.61 14.26 8.49
N PRO A 343 -25.13 15.39 7.92
CA PRO A 343 -25.80 16.68 8.08
C PRO A 343 -27.24 16.66 7.54
N GLU A 344 -28.10 17.51 8.11
CA GLU A 344 -29.38 17.79 7.49
C GLU A 344 -29.20 18.27 6.04
N LYS A 345 -30.11 17.86 5.15
CA LYS A 345 -30.02 18.16 3.70
C LYS A 345 -28.76 17.67 3.02
N PHE A 346 -28.17 16.58 3.55
CA PHE A 346 -27.00 15.96 2.93
C PHE A 346 -27.32 15.51 1.49
N ARG A 347 -26.40 15.79 0.57
CA ARG A 347 -26.50 15.41 -0.85
C ARG A 347 -25.22 14.74 -1.31
N PHE A 348 -25.35 13.62 -1.96
CA PHE A 348 -24.22 12.92 -2.59
C PHE A 348 -24.46 12.84 -4.10
N ILE A 349 -23.61 13.51 -4.88
CA ILE A 349 -23.75 13.67 -6.32
C ILE A 349 -22.69 12.81 -7.02
N ALA A 350 -23.12 11.94 -7.91
CA ALA A 350 -22.23 11.08 -8.70
C ALA A 350 -22.79 10.86 -10.12
N ASP A 351 -22.07 10.13 -10.94
CA ASP A 351 -22.61 9.62 -12.20
C ASP A 351 -23.62 8.49 -11.96
N ALA A 352 -24.24 8.01 -13.04
CA ALA A 352 -25.23 6.93 -12.98
C ALA A 352 -24.61 5.51 -12.75
N TYR A 353 -23.39 5.45 -12.26
CA TYR A 353 -22.74 4.16 -12.03
C TYR A 353 -23.30 3.45 -10.80
N SER A 354 -23.68 2.19 -10.99
CA SER A 354 -24.41 1.39 -9.99
C SER A 354 -23.67 1.15 -8.67
N ALA A 355 -22.34 1.30 -8.64
CA ALA A 355 -21.55 1.12 -7.42
C ALA A 355 -21.92 2.14 -6.34
N TYR A 356 -22.29 3.37 -6.70
CA TYR A 356 -22.64 4.41 -5.73
C TYR A 356 -23.91 4.12 -4.94
N PRO A 357 -25.08 3.81 -5.58
CA PRO A 357 -26.28 3.43 -4.84
C PRO A 357 -26.10 2.17 -3.99
N LEU A 358 -25.37 1.17 -4.51
CA LEU A 358 -25.10 -0.05 -3.76
C LEU A 358 -24.21 0.22 -2.54
N ALA A 359 -23.23 1.12 -2.66
CA ALA A 359 -22.41 1.56 -1.55
C ALA A 359 -23.24 2.30 -0.48
N ALA A 360 -24.12 3.21 -0.88
CA ALA A 360 -25.04 3.92 0.01
C ALA A 360 -25.92 2.94 0.80
N GLN A 361 -26.49 1.92 0.15
CA GLN A 361 -27.25 0.86 0.83
C GLN A 361 -26.41 0.09 1.86
N GLN A 362 -25.15 -0.19 1.55
CA GLN A 362 -24.24 -0.85 2.48
C GLN A 362 -23.93 0.01 3.72
N PHE A 363 -23.81 1.33 3.53
CA PHE A 363 -23.67 2.27 4.63
C PHE A 363 -24.91 2.28 5.52
N PHE A 364 -26.10 2.39 4.92
CA PHE A 364 -27.35 2.32 5.66
C PHE A 364 -27.49 1.03 6.46
N ARG A 365 -27.22 -0.13 5.85
CA ARG A 365 -27.25 -1.43 6.54
C ARG A 365 -26.32 -1.50 7.74
N LYS A 366 -25.16 -0.88 7.66
CA LYS A 366 -24.14 -0.94 8.71
C LYS A 366 -24.34 0.07 9.82
N TYR A 367 -24.74 1.29 9.50
CA TYR A 367 -24.76 2.43 10.41
C TYR A 367 -26.18 2.96 10.73
N GLY A 368 -27.21 2.41 10.07
CA GLY A 368 -28.62 2.76 10.27
C GLY A 368 -29.01 4.12 9.71
N GLU A 369 -30.11 4.70 10.21
CA GLU A 369 -30.70 5.95 9.72
C GLU A 369 -29.73 7.16 9.74
N LYS A 370 -28.77 7.17 10.65
CA LYS A 370 -27.76 8.25 10.75
C LYS A 370 -26.89 8.41 9.49
N PHE A 371 -26.77 7.35 8.71
CA PHE A 371 -26.02 7.33 7.44
C PHE A 371 -26.90 6.89 6.27
N LYS A 372 -28.16 7.27 6.30
CA LYS A 372 -29.10 7.07 5.19
C LYS A 372 -29.02 8.25 4.25
N PHE A 373 -28.68 7.99 3.00
CA PHE A 373 -28.65 9.00 1.95
C PHE A 373 -28.89 8.37 0.59
N ASP A 374 -29.43 9.18 -0.32
CA ASP A 374 -29.62 8.79 -1.70
C ASP A 374 -28.54 9.41 -2.59
N ILE A 375 -28.25 8.75 -3.70
CA ILE A 375 -27.31 9.24 -4.69
C ILE A 375 -28.09 10.09 -5.71
N THR A 376 -27.76 11.37 -5.79
CA THR A 376 -28.23 12.23 -6.89
C THR A 376 -27.38 11.92 -8.13
N GLN A 377 -27.96 11.21 -9.07
CA GLN A 377 -27.26 10.79 -10.29
C GLN A 377 -27.37 11.87 -11.37
N VAL A 378 -26.24 12.32 -11.88
CA VAL A 378 -26.15 13.27 -12.99
C VAL A 378 -25.55 12.55 -14.19
N VAL A 379 -26.40 12.28 -15.19
CA VAL A 379 -26.01 11.54 -16.40
C VAL A 379 -25.53 12.51 -17.47
N GLY A 380 -24.25 12.46 -17.76
CA GLY A 380 -23.62 13.30 -18.79
C GLY A 380 -23.57 14.80 -18.43
N LEU A 381 -23.04 15.59 -19.36
CA LEU A 381 -22.94 17.04 -19.20
C LEU A 381 -23.93 17.80 -20.05
N THR A 382 -24.67 17.12 -20.91
CA THR A 382 -25.56 17.70 -21.95
C THR A 382 -27.03 17.46 -21.71
N ASN A 383 -27.41 16.59 -20.76
CA ASN A 383 -28.81 16.29 -20.48
C ASN A 383 -29.56 17.54 -19.96
N ASP A 384 -30.75 17.79 -20.51
CA ASP A 384 -31.53 19.00 -20.23
C ASP A 384 -32.66 18.78 -19.21
N ASP A 385 -32.68 17.65 -18.51
CA ASP A 385 -33.60 17.43 -17.40
C ASP A 385 -33.30 18.37 -16.21
N ALA A 386 -34.33 18.64 -15.39
CA ALA A 386 -34.25 19.60 -14.28
C ALA A 386 -33.15 19.23 -13.26
N VAL A 387 -33.00 17.92 -12.94
CA VAL A 387 -32.00 17.43 -11.99
C VAL A 387 -30.59 17.64 -12.56
N SER A 388 -30.36 17.26 -13.81
CA SER A 388 -29.08 17.46 -14.46
C SER A 388 -28.67 18.92 -14.54
N LYS A 389 -29.64 19.85 -14.82
CA LYS A 389 -29.37 21.28 -14.85
C LYS A 389 -29.00 21.84 -13.49
N GLU A 390 -29.68 21.44 -12.42
CA GLU A 390 -29.38 21.88 -11.05
C GLU A 390 -28.02 21.38 -10.56
N PHE A 391 -27.72 20.10 -10.77
CA PHE A 391 -26.54 19.47 -10.18
C PHE A 391 -25.31 19.38 -11.10
N ARG A 392 -25.43 19.77 -12.37
CA ARG A 392 -24.31 19.82 -13.34
C ARG A 392 -23.08 20.61 -12.84
N PRO A 393 -23.20 21.77 -12.18
CA PRO A 393 -22.03 22.47 -11.65
C PRO A 393 -21.15 21.61 -10.72
N PHE A 394 -21.78 20.80 -9.89
CA PHE A 394 -21.08 19.89 -8.96
C PHE A 394 -20.37 18.76 -9.71
N LYS A 395 -21.02 18.16 -10.72
CA LYS A 395 -20.40 17.19 -11.60
C LYS A 395 -19.18 17.78 -12.33
N GLN A 396 -19.28 18.98 -12.83
CA GLN A 396 -18.17 19.68 -13.48
C GLN A 396 -16.98 19.93 -12.54
N MET A 397 -17.22 20.10 -11.21
CA MET A 397 -16.13 20.28 -10.24
C MET A 397 -15.27 19.02 -10.16
N ILE A 398 -15.89 17.85 -9.97
CA ILE A 398 -15.15 16.60 -9.85
C ILE A 398 -14.48 16.18 -11.16
N GLU A 399 -15.09 16.49 -12.31
CA GLU A 399 -14.45 16.26 -13.62
C GLU A 399 -13.22 17.16 -13.83
N ARG A 400 -13.25 18.41 -13.35
CA ARG A 400 -12.06 19.29 -13.34
C ARG A 400 -10.98 18.76 -12.43
N LEU A 401 -11.33 18.17 -11.28
CA LEU A 401 -10.40 17.49 -10.40
C LEU A 401 -9.72 16.35 -11.17
N ASN A 402 -10.49 15.47 -11.79
CA ASN A 402 -9.99 14.35 -12.59
C ASN A 402 -9.06 14.82 -13.73
N ARG A 403 -9.41 15.88 -14.44
CA ARG A 403 -8.55 16.47 -15.47
C ARG A 403 -7.23 17.00 -14.88
N THR A 404 -7.30 17.64 -13.72
CA THR A 404 -6.11 18.17 -13.05
C THR A 404 -5.18 17.05 -12.61
N TYR A 405 -5.73 15.97 -12.01
CA TYR A 405 -4.94 14.80 -11.68
C TYR A 405 -4.32 14.14 -12.91
N LYS A 406 -5.10 13.96 -13.97
CA LYS A 406 -4.59 13.37 -15.22
C LYS A 406 -3.46 14.17 -15.86
N ALA A 407 -3.47 15.48 -15.75
CA ALA A 407 -2.36 16.31 -16.24
C ALA A 407 -1.05 16.01 -15.49
N SER A 408 -1.09 15.80 -14.18
CA SER A 408 0.07 15.40 -13.36
C SER A 408 0.45 13.93 -13.57
N TYR A 409 -0.51 13.06 -13.84
CA TYR A 409 -0.30 11.63 -14.05
C TYR A 409 0.31 11.30 -15.44
N ARG A 410 -0.10 11.99 -16.50
CA ARG A 410 0.33 11.69 -17.90
C ARG A 410 1.85 11.51 -18.05
N PRO A 411 2.72 12.38 -17.48
CA PRO A 411 4.16 12.23 -17.62
C PRO A 411 4.75 10.97 -16.98
N THR A 412 4.00 10.26 -16.13
CA THR A 412 4.46 9.02 -15.49
C THR A 412 4.37 7.81 -16.42
N ASN A 413 3.54 7.87 -17.47
CA ASN A 413 3.23 6.74 -18.35
C ASN A 413 2.65 5.48 -17.66
N GLY A 414 2.12 5.63 -16.44
CA GLY A 414 1.65 4.55 -15.60
C GLY A 414 2.61 4.20 -14.47
N PHE A 415 2.24 3.23 -13.68
CA PHE A 415 2.98 2.78 -12.50
C PHE A 415 3.37 1.31 -12.64
N ASP A 416 4.55 0.95 -12.12
CA ASP A 416 5.02 -0.43 -12.10
C ASP A 416 4.28 -1.30 -11.06
N ASN A 417 3.72 -0.66 -10.04
CA ASN A 417 2.97 -1.34 -8.97
C ASN A 417 1.97 -0.39 -8.30
N TYR A 418 1.04 -0.97 -7.54
CA TYR A 418 0.01 -0.22 -6.81
C TYR A 418 0.59 0.63 -5.69
N ASP A 419 1.70 0.23 -5.08
CA ASP A 419 2.37 1.01 -4.03
C ASP A 419 2.87 2.35 -4.58
N GLY A 420 3.54 2.32 -5.73
CA GLY A 420 4.00 3.53 -6.42
C GLY A 420 2.84 4.47 -6.78
N ALA A 421 1.71 3.89 -7.22
CA ALA A 421 0.50 4.65 -7.50
C ALA A 421 -0.09 5.29 -6.23
N ASN A 422 -0.12 4.54 -5.12
CA ASN A 422 -0.62 5.02 -3.83
C ASN A 422 0.27 6.13 -3.25
N TYR A 423 1.60 6.00 -3.34
CA TYR A 423 2.51 7.07 -2.91
C TYR A 423 2.31 8.35 -3.72
N ASP A 424 2.22 8.21 -5.03
CA ASP A 424 2.00 9.34 -5.94
C ASP A 424 0.66 10.04 -5.65
N LEU A 425 -0.42 9.26 -5.53
CA LEU A 425 -1.75 9.79 -5.23
C LEU A 425 -1.79 10.49 -3.86
N SER A 426 -1.19 9.91 -2.83
CA SER A 426 -1.18 10.50 -1.48
C SER A 426 -0.45 11.84 -1.47
N LEU A 427 0.69 11.95 -2.13
CA LEU A 427 1.42 13.21 -2.28
C LEU A 427 0.62 14.21 -3.13
N TRP A 428 -0.04 13.75 -4.18
CA TRP A 428 -0.82 14.64 -5.03
C TRP A 428 -2.03 15.20 -4.29
N VAL A 429 -2.73 14.39 -3.49
CA VAL A 429 -3.85 14.86 -2.65
C VAL A 429 -3.36 15.85 -1.59
N ALA A 430 -2.22 15.57 -0.96
CA ALA A 430 -1.59 16.50 -0.03
C ALA A 430 -1.28 17.85 -0.69
N TYR A 431 -0.66 17.82 -1.86
CA TYR A 431 -0.40 19.02 -2.66
C TYR A 431 -1.70 19.74 -3.03
N TYR A 432 -2.70 19.01 -3.52
CA TYR A 432 -3.97 19.57 -3.97
C TYR A 432 -4.70 20.29 -2.84
N ASN A 433 -4.79 19.68 -1.67
CA ASN A 433 -5.53 20.24 -0.53
C ASN A 433 -4.77 21.38 0.17
N PHE A 434 -3.47 21.21 0.42
CA PHE A 434 -2.70 22.05 1.37
C PHE A 434 -1.69 23.01 0.72
N LEU A 435 -1.24 22.73 -0.49
CA LEU A 435 -0.12 23.49 -1.08
C LEU A 435 -0.47 24.17 -2.39
N ARG A 436 -1.37 23.60 -3.15
CA ARG A 436 -1.73 24.11 -4.47
C ARG A 436 -2.54 25.40 -4.35
N PRO A 437 -2.18 26.49 -5.07
CA PRO A 437 -3.02 27.68 -5.16
C PRO A 437 -4.25 27.39 -6.03
N HIS A 438 -5.44 27.75 -5.53
CA HIS A 438 -6.71 27.57 -6.21
C HIS A 438 -7.37 28.90 -6.51
N LYS A 439 -7.79 29.10 -7.77
CA LYS A 439 -8.53 30.32 -8.15
C LYS A 439 -9.81 30.51 -7.30
N HIS A 440 -10.46 29.39 -6.92
CA HIS A 440 -11.63 29.41 -6.05
C HIS A 440 -11.35 30.03 -4.68
N ASN A 441 -10.16 29.78 -4.12
CA ASN A 441 -9.74 30.35 -2.84
C ASN A 441 -8.73 31.49 -3.01
N ARG A 442 -8.98 32.37 -3.96
CA ARG A 442 -8.17 33.59 -4.22
C ARG A 442 -6.66 33.28 -4.37
N PHE A 443 -6.34 32.19 -5.07
CA PHE A 443 -4.98 31.66 -5.25
C PHE A 443 -4.25 31.24 -3.95
N ARG A 444 -5.02 30.92 -2.90
CA ARG A 444 -4.51 30.24 -1.70
C ARG A 444 -4.79 28.74 -1.77
N PRO A 445 -4.14 27.93 -0.92
CA PRO A 445 -4.51 26.53 -0.74
C PRO A 445 -5.95 26.38 -0.29
N LEU A 446 -6.58 25.24 -0.54
CA LEU A 446 -7.94 24.96 -0.07
C LEU A 446 -8.01 24.82 1.45
N VAL A 447 -6.97 24.25 2.05
CA VAL A 447 -6.80 24.12 3.48
C VAL A 447 -5.59 24.97 3.88
N GLU A 448 -5.83 25.98 4.68
CA GLU A 448 -4.78 26.84 5.23
C GLU A 448 -4.40 26.29 6.61
N ASP A 449 -3.14 25.91 6.75
CA ASP A 449 -2.54 25.45 8.02
C ASP A 449 -1.47 26.44 8.45
N ASP A 450 -1.55 26.88 9.72
CA ASP A 450 -0.69 27.94 10.25
C ASP A 450 0.80 27.57 10.22
N ILE A 451 1.13 26.29 10.37
CA ILE A 451 2.51 25.81 10.36
C ILE A 451 3.02 25.77 8.91
N ILE A 452 2.25 25.20 8.00
CA ILE A 452 2.62 25.10 6.59
C ILE A 452 2.76 26.51 5.97
N SER A 453 1.91 27.46 6.39
CA SER A 453 1.93 28.83 5.90
C SER A 453 3.21 29.60 6.25
N LYS A 454 3.96 29.18 7.26
CA LYS A 454 5.27 29.76 7.62
C LYS A 454 6.40 29.44 6.63
N GLY A 455 6.17 28.51 5.70
CA GLY A 455 7.18 28.19 4.69
C GLY A 455 7.23 29.28 3.61
N ASP A 456 8.41 29.87 3.37
CA ASP A 456 8.61 30.93 2.39
C ASP A 456 8.49 30.44 0.94
N ASN A 457 8.75 29.17 0.69
CA ASN A 457 8.74 28.57 -0.63
C ASN A 457 8.21 27.13 -0.60
N MET A 458 7.94 26.56 -1.76
CA MET A 458 7.37 25.20 -1.87
C MET A 458 8.24 24.10 -1.24
N PRO A 459 9.59 24.07 -1.42
CA PRO A 459 10.43 23.13 -0.71
C PRO A 459 10.30 23.22 0.82
N ALA A 460 10.23 24.41 1.39
CA ALA A 460 10.02 24.62 2.82
C ALA A 460 8.63 24.15 3.27
N LYS A 461 7.59 24.46 2.51
CA LYS A 461 6.22 23.98 2.81
C LYS A 461 6.12 22.46 2.81
N TRP A 462 6.79 21.77 1.89
CA TRP A 462 6.88 20.30 1.92
C TRP A 462 7.59 19.79 3.17
N GLN A 463 8.67 20.45 3.61
CA GLN A 463 9.37 20.06 4.84
C GLN A 463 8.47 20.21 6.07
N LEU A 464 7.74 21.30 6.17
CA LEU A 464 6.77 21.53 7.26
C LEU A 464 5.63 20.52 7.25
N MET A 465 5.09 20.20 6.08
CA MET A 465 4.06 19.16 5.94
C MET A 465 4.57 17.77 6.37
N ILE A 466 5.81 17.42 6.01
CA ILE A 466 6.44 16.17 6.45
C ILE A 466 6.63 16.18 7.97
N PHE A 467 7.04 17.30 8.55
CA PHE A 467 7.16 17.46 10.00
C PHE A 467 5.82 17.21 10.69
N LEU A 468 4.74 17.82 10.24
CA LEU A 468 3.38 17.60 10.77
C LEU A 468 2.96 16.12 10.65
N GLY A 469 3.26 15.49 9.51
CA GLY A 469 3.03 14.07 9.32
C GLY A 469 3.80 13.20 10.31
N GLN A 470 5.06 13.51 10.56
CA GLN A 470 5.88 12.80 11.55
C GLN A 470 5.34 12.98 12.98
N GLN A 471 4.88 14.19 13.33
CA GLN A 471 4.25 14.45 14.63
C GLN A 471 2.94 13.65 14.78
N THR A 472 2.14 13.59 13.74
CA THR A 472 0.91 12.77 13.72
C THR A 472 1.22 11.29 13.93
N ILE A 473 2.24 10.74 13.29
CA ILE A 473 2.68 9.35 13.47
C ILE A 473 3.12 9.11 14.93
N LEU A 474 3.92 10.01 15.50
CA LEU A 474 4.36 9.89 16.88
C LEU A 474 3.19 9.92 17.87
N GLN A 475 2.23 10.82 17.68
CA GLN A 475 1.01 10.87 18.49
C GLN A 475 0.20 9.56 18.39
N MET A 476 0.08 9.00 17.20
CA MET A 476 -0.62 7.72 17.00
C MET A 476 0.10 6.56 17.69
N GLN A 477 1.44 6.53 17.65
CA GLN A 477 2.25 5.50 18.29
C GLN A 477 2.25 5.60 19.82
N ASN A 478 2.04 6.80 20.37
CA ASN A 478 1.96 7.00 21.81
C ASN A 478 0.56 6.70 22.36
N ASN A 479 -0.48 6.76 21.54
CA ASN A 479 -1.86 6.50 21.91
C ASN A 479 -2.30 5.05 21.65
N SER A 480 -1.45 4.21 21.07
CA SER A 480 -1.63 2.78 20.82
C SER A 480 -0.93 1.92 21.87
#